data_7fb3c00da491f6657c906cc969b852f5
#
_entry.id   7fb3c00da491f6657c906cc969b852f5
#
_cell.length_a   1.000
_cell.length_b   1.000
_cell.length_c   1.000
_cell.angle_alpha   90.00
_cell.angle_beta   90.00
_cell.angle_gamma   90.00
#
_symmetry.space_group_name_H-M   'P 1'
#
loop_
_entity.id
_entity.type
_entity.pdbx_description
1 polymer ?
#
loop_
_entity_poly.entity_id
_entity_poly.type
_entity_poly.pdbx_seq_one_letter_code
_entity_poly.pdbx_strand_id
1 'polypeptide(L)'
;IDFKIAKNNERANELLVKLEQSKALPTLSSFLNFGYAGFGEDFDFTKKEQKWFDSSLLGVSLNIPIFSSLARSSRTQQAKIELDKAKTSLTETEQKLKLQLESAKTEYNFSIEEFETSKQNLALAERIEKKQQIKFFEGLSTSFELSEAQRQLYTMQQNYLQNMLQLIANKAALDNALNTPTNN
;
A
#
# COMPACT_ATOMS: atom_id res chain seq x y z
N ILE A 1 0.89 0.25 4.56
CA ILE A 1 -0.47 0.34 3.95
C ILE A 1 -0.68 -0.86 3.02
N ASP A 2 0.22 -1.14 2.09
CA ASP A 2 0.09 -2.19 1.05
C ASP A 2 -0.09 -3.59 1.63
N PHE A 3 0.64 -3.93 2.69
CA PHE A 3 0.45 -5.20 3.40
C PHE A 3 -0.97 -5.37 3.96
N LYS A 4 -1.53 -4.31 4.56
CA LYS A 4 -2.90 -4.34 5.09
C LYS A 4 -3.94 -4.50 3.97
N ILE A 5 -3.70 -3.86 2.82
CA ILE A 5 -4.56 -3.99 1.65
C ILE A 5 -4.53 -5.43 1.12
N ALA A 6 -3.35 -6.01 0.94
CA ALA A 6 -3.19 -7.40 0.48
C ALA A 6 -3.84 -8.39 1.45
N LYS A 7 -3.66 -8.21 2.77
CA LYS A 7 -4.29 -9.04 3.81
C LYS A 7 -5.81 -8.93 3.82
N ASN A 8 -6.34 -7.72 3.64
CA ASN A 8 -7.79 -7.52 3.53
C ASN A 8 -8.36 -8.15 2.26
N ASN A 9 -7.62 -8.13 1.15
CA ASN A 9 -8.01 -8.80 -0.09
C ASN A 9 -8.05 -10.32 0.08
N GLU A 10 -7.05 -10.93 0.73
CA GLU A 10 -7.09 -12.35 1.08
C GLU A 10 -8.34 -12.67 1.91
N ARG A 11 -8.63 -11.86 2.94
CA ARG A 11 -9.80 -12.06 3.80
C ARG A 11 -11.12 -11.92 3.05
N ALA A 12 -11.22 -10.96 2.13
CA ALA A 12 -12.39 -10.80 1.27
C ALA A 12 -12.64 -12.05 0.40
N ASN A 13 -11.58 -12.59 -0.22
CA ASN A 13 -11.68 -13.81 -1.02
C ASN A 13 -12.02 -15.04 -0.17
N GLU A 14 -11.52 -15.15 1.07
CA GLU A 14 -11.95 -16.20 2.01
C GLU A 14 -13.45 -16.16 2.27
N LEU A 15 -13.99 -14.95 2.48
CA LEU A 15 -15.43 -14.75 2.68
C LEU A 15 -16.24 -15.05 1.41
N LEU A 16 -15.70 -14.76 0.23
CA LEU A 16 -16.34 -15.13 -1.04
C LEU A 16 -16.44 -16.65 -1.22
N VAL A 17 -15.41 -17.41 -0.83
CA VAL A 17 -15.48 -18.89 -0.81
C VAL A 17 -16.62 -19.35 0.10
N LYS A 18 -16.72 -18.80 1.31
CA LYS A 18 -17.82 -19.12 2.25
C LYS A 18 -19.18 -18.75 1.68
N LEU A 19 -19.29 -17.61 1.00
CA LEU A 19 -20.50 -17.19 0.32
C LEU A 19 -20.92 -18.18 -0.77
N GLU A 20 -20.00 -18.61 -1.63
CA GLU A 20 -20.32 -19.61 -2.66
C GLU A 20 -20.71 -20.96 -2.06
N GLN A 21 -20.09 -21.36 -0.95
CA GLN A 21 -20.48 -22.58 -0.21
C GLN A 21 -21.88 -22.43 0.41
N SER A 22 -22.23 -21.27 0.96
CA SER A 22 -23.55 -21.04 1.58
C SER A 22 -24.71 -21.11 0.59
N LYS A 23 -24.47 -20.83 -0.71
CA LYS A 23 -25.48 -20.99 -1.77
C LYS A 23 -25.91 -22.45 -2.01
N ALA A 24 -25.22 -23.42 -1.42
CA ALA A 24 -25.63 -24.82 -1.42
C ALA A 24 -26.60 -25.16 -0.27
N LEU A 25 -26.77 -24.26 0.70
CA LEU A 25 -27.67 -24.44 1.84
C LEU A 25 -29.12 -24.12 1.47
N PRO A 26 -30.10 -24.69 2.18
CA PRO A 26 -31.49 -24.29 2.05
C PRO A 26 -31.69 -22.79 2.40
N THR A 27 -32.54 -22.11 1.63
CA THR A 27 -32.90 -20.71 1.90
C THR A 27 -34.37 -20.66 2.32
N LEU A 28 -34.62 -20.01 3.47
CA LEU A 28 -35.93 -19.73 3.99
C LEU A 28 -36.24 -18.25 3.78
N SER A 29 -37.36 -17.94 3.11
CA SER A 29 -37.84 -16.59 2.93
C SER A 29 -39.27 -16.46 3.39
N SER A 30 -39.63 -15.30 3.94
CA SER A 30 -41.00 -14.95 4.28
C SER A 30 -41.37 -13.68 3.54
N PHE A 31 -42.64 -13.59 3.14
CA PHE A 31 -43.16 -12.41 2.49
C PHE A 31 -44.53 -12.05 3.06
N LEU A 32 -44.81 -10.77 3.10
CA LEU A 32 -46.05 -10.21 3.56
C LEU A 32 -46.48 -9.16 2.54
N ASN A 33 -47.63 -9.41 1.90
CA ASN A 33 -48.21 -8.49 0.95
C ASN A 33 -49.49 -7.92 1.54
N PHE A 34 -49.62 -6.59 1.50
CA PHE A 34 -50.86 -5.88 1.77
C PHE A 34 -51.29 -5.18 0.50
N GLY A 35 -52.59 -5.24 0.21
CA GLY A 35 -53.12 -4.58 -0.98
C GLY A 35 -54.63 -4.41 -0.89
N TYR A 36 -55.15 -3.59 -1.79
CA TYR A 36 -56.54 -3.45 -2.04
C TYR A 36 -56.84 -4.01 -3.43
N ALA A 37 -57.83 -4.88 -3.55
CA ALA A 37 -58.27 -5.44 -4.80
C ALA A 37 -59.66 -4.92 -5.14
N GLY A 38 -59.80 -4.34 -6.32
CA GLY A 38 -61.11 -3.96 -6.89
C GLY A 38 -61.46 -4.94 -8.00
N PHE A 39 -62.67 -5.43 -8.03
CA PHE A 39 -63.19 -6.31 -9.07
C PHE A 39 -64.33 -5.58 -9.79
N GLY A 40 -64.29 -5.57 -11.15
CA GLY A 40 -65.31 -4.96 -12.00
C GLY A 40 -65.24 -5.58 -13.39
N GLU A 41 -66.37 -5.53 -14.14
CA GLU A 41 -66.44 -6.02 -15.52
C GLU A 41 -65.74 -5.08 -16.51
N ASP A 42 -65.65 -3.76 -16.14
CA ASP A 42 -64.99 -2.73 -16.95
C ASP A 42 -63.80 -2.09 -16.22
N PHE A 43 -62.91 -1.41 -16.97
CA PHE A 43 -61.73 -0.70 -16.43
C PHE A 43 -62.12 0.65 -15.79
N ASP A 44 -62.86 0.60 -14.70
CA ASP A 44 -63.51 1.76 -14.07
C ASP A 44 -62.97 2.05 -12.65
N PHE A 45 -61.68 1.95 -12.42
CA PHE A 45 -61.02 2.09 -11.12
C PHE A 45 -61.17 3.50 -10.47
N THR A 46 -61.62 4.49 -11.26
CA THR A 46 -61.77 5.89 -10.78
C THR A 46 -63.22 6.23 -10.33
N LYS A 47 -64.18 5.34 -10.50
CA LYS A 47 -65.56 5.58 -10.09
C LYS A 47 -65.71 5.46 -8.57
N LYS A 48 -66.49 6.37 -7.96
CA LYS A 48 -66.77 6.38 -6.51
C LYS A 48 -67.52 5.13 -6.01
N GLU A 49 -68.15 4.39 -6.89
CA GLU A 49 -68.88 3.18 -6.59
C GLU A 49 -68.10 1.91 -6.55
N GLN A 50 -66.79 1.97 -6.96
CA GLN A 50 -65.90 0.84 -6.93
C GLN A 50 -65.66 0.33 -5.51
N LYS A 51 -66.02 -0.90 -5.23
CA LYS A 51 -65.74 -1.56 -3.95
C LYS A 51 -64.31 -2.08 -3.94
N TRP A 52 -63.55 -1.63 -2.96
CA TRP A 52 -62.21 -2.11 -2.69
C TRP A 52 -62.24 -3.10 -1.54
N PHE A 53 -61.58 -4.22 -1.69
CA PHE A 53 -61.48 -5.26 -0.68
C PHE A 53 -60.00 -5.30 -0.19
N ASP A 54 -59.86 -5.33 1.13
CA ASP A 54 -58.58 -5.51 1.76
C ASP A 54 -58.08 -6.92 1.49
N SER A 55 -56.83 -7.04 1.07
CA SER A 55 -56.16 -8.32 0.93
C SER A 55 -54.85 -8.34 1.68
N SER A 56 -54.64 -9.36 2.48
CA SER A 56 -53.33 -9.61 3.11
C SER A 56 -52.93 -11.06 2.85
N LEU A 57 -51.66 -11.21 2.43
CA LEU A 57 -51.07 -12.52 2.18
C LEU A 57 -49.75 -12.64 2.93
N LEU A 58 -49.68 -13.57 3.86
CA LEU A 58 -48.45 -13.98 4.52
C LEU A 58 -48.05 -15.34 3.95
N GLY A 59 -46.81 -15.43 3.50
CA GLY A 59 -46.25 -16.69 2.98
C GLY A 59 -44.88 -16.96 3.50
N VAL A 60 -44.51 -18.24 3.56
CA VAL A 60 -43.17 -18.74 3.86
C VAL A 60 -42.75 -19.68 2.74
N SER A 61 -41.55 -19.46 2.21
CA SER A 61 -41.01 -20.27 1.14
C SER A 61 -39.69 -20.86 1.58
N LEU A 62 -39.52 -22.18 1.46
CA LEU A 62 -38.27 -22.93 1.68
C LEU A 62 -37.78 -23.43 0.34
N ASN A 63 -36.62 -22.93 -0.08
CA ASN A 63 -35.94 -23.37 -1.30
C ASN A 63 -34.77 -24.27 -0.94
N ILE A 64 -34.83 -25.55 -1.33
CA ILE A 64 -33.76 -26.55 -1.12
C ILE A 64 -33.15 -26.89 -2.47
N PRO A 65 -31.92 -26.46 -2.76
CA PRO A 65 -31.27 -26.73 -4.03
C PRO A 65 -30.71 -28.18 -4.05
N ILE A 66 -31.42 -29.10 -4.69
CA ILE A 66 -31.05 -30.56 -4.74
C ILE A 66 -30.00 -30.80 -5.82
N PHE A 67 -30.12 -30.21 -7.02
CA PHE A 67 -29.21 -30.42 -8.14
C PHE A 67 -28.97 -29.13 -8.92
N SER A 68 -27.72 -28.87 -9.32
CA SER A 68 -27.30 -27.66 -10.02
C SER A 68 -26.33 -27.91 -11.18
N SER A 69 -26.40 -29.10 -11.77
CA SER A 69 -25.57 -29.49 -12.92
C SER A 69 -24.08 -29.13 -12.76
N LEU A 70 -23.51 -29.34 -11.57
CA LEU A 70 -22.12 -29.01 -11.19
C LEU A 70 -21.77 -27.50 -11.20
N ALA A 71 -22.68 -26.63 -11.62
CA ALA A 71 -22.40 -25.18 -11.73
C ALA A 71 -21.98 -24.56 -10.38
N ARG A 72 -22.57 -25.01 -9.27
CA ARG A 72 -22.18 -24.55 -7.92
C ARG A 72 -20.79 -25.03 -7.53
N SER A 73 -20.46 -26.28 -7.84
CA SER A 73 -19.13 -26.85 -7.58
C SER A 73 -18.07 -26.05 -8.34
N SER A 74 -18.32 -25.75 -9.62
CA SER A 74 -17.40 -24.95 -10.45
C SER A 74 -17.21 -23.54 -9.90
N ARG A 75 -18.28 -22.86 -9.46
CA ARG A 75 -18.18 -21.53 -8.82
C ARG A 75 -17.40 -21.55 -7.52
N THR A 76 -17.63 -22.56 -6.68
CA THR A 76 -16.85 -22.75 -5.44
C THR A 76 -15.37 -22.98 -5.75
N GLN A 77 -15.08 -23.77 -6.80
CA GLN A 77 -13.70 -24.00 -7.23
C GLN A 77 -13.05 -22.72 -7.77
N GLN A 78 -13.77 -21.93 -8.57
CA GLN A 78 -13.29 -20.62 -9.01
C GLN A 78 -12.98 -19.69 -7.83
N ALA A 79 -13.89 -19.61 -6.85
CA ALA A 79 -13.65 -18.80 -5.64
C ALA A 79 -12.43 -19.26 -4.85
N LYS A 80 -12.17 -20.58 -4.77
CA LYS A 80 -10.95 -21.12 -4.13
C LYS A 80 -9.69 -20.71 -4.89
N ILE A 81 -9.70 -20.78 -6.23
CA ILE A 81 -8.57 -20.34 -7.06
C ILE A 81 -8.29 -18.84 -6.85
N GLU A 82 -9.32 -18.00 -6.79
CA GLU A 82 -9.14 -16.58 -6.50
C GLU A 82 -8.58 -16.33 -5.08
N LEU A 83 -8.99 -17.12 -4.09
CA LEU A 83 -8.39 -17.09 -2.76
C LEU A 83 -6.90 -17.47 -2.80
N ASP A 84 -6.53 -18.51 -3.54
CA ASP A 84 -5.13 -18.95 -3.65
C ASP A 84 -4.28 -17.90 -4.38
N LYS A 85 -4.81 -17.23 -5.41
CA LYS A 85 -4.16 -16.05 -6.04
C LYS A 85 -3.97 -14.92 -5.03
N ALA A 86 -4.98 -14.61 -4.22
CA ALA A 86 -4.88 -13.56 -3.20
C ALA A 86 -3.82 -13.87 -2.14
N LYS A 87 -3.68 -15.15 -1.72
CA LYS A 87 -2.62 -15.62 -0.82
C LYS A 87 -1.23 -15.47 -1.44
N THR A 88 -1.07 -15.85 -2.71
CA THR A 88 0.20 -15.69 -3.44
C THR A 88 0.58 -14.21 -3.53
N SER A 89 -0.37 -13.34 -3.89
CA SER A 89 -0.15 -11.89 -3.95
C SER A 89 0.21 -11.28 -2.58
N LEU A 90 -0.37 -11.78 -1.49
CA LEU A 90 0.02 -11.38 -0.14
C LEU A 90 1.48 -11.76 0.15
N THR A 91 1.88 -13.00 -0.18
CA THR A 91 3.26 -13.47 0.01
C THR A 91 4.26 -12.66 -0.83
N GLU A 92 3.93 -12.36 -2.09
CA GLU A 92 4.75 -11.51 -2.96
C GLU A 92 4.90 -10.10 -2.38
N THR A 93 3.80 -9.51 -1.91
CA THR A 93 3.81 -8.19 -1.27
C THR A 93 4.68 -8.18 -0.02
N GLU A 94 4.58 -9.21 0.81
CA GLU A 94 5.41 -9.36 2.02
C GLU A 94 6.90 -9.45 1.67
N GLN A 95 7.26 -10.26 0.69
CA GLN A 95 8.65 -10.41 0.27
C GLN A 95 9.21 -9.14 -0.36
N LYS A 96 8.42 -8.46 -1.19
CA LYS A 96 8.78 -7.17 -1.77
C LYS A 96 9.05 -6.12 -0.69
N LEU A 97 8.19 -6.03 0.31
CA LEU A 97 8.37 -5.07 1.42
C LEU A 97 9.61 -5.39 2.26
N LYS A 98 9.89 -6.68 2.52
CA LYS A 98 11.13 -7.10 3.19
C LYS A 98 12.38 -6.69 2.41
N LEU A 99 12.37 -6.93 1.10
CA LEU A 99 13.48 -6.55 0.23
C LEU A 99 13.69 -5.03 0.21
N GLN A 100 12.61 -4.26 0.10
CA GLN A 100 12.68 -2.79 0.14
C GLN A 100 13.25 -2.27 1.46
N LEU A 101 12.85 -2.87 2.60
CA LEU A 101 13.37 -2.51 3.91
C LEU A 101 14.87 -2.81 4.03
N GLU A 102 15.30 -4.00 3.62
CA GLU A 102 16.72 -4.38 3.68
C GLU A 102 17.59 -3.53 2.75
N SER A 103 17.09 -3.19 1.54
CA SER A 103 17.78 -2.25 0.63
C SER A 103 17.93 -0.87 1.27
N ALA A 104 16.83 -0.29 1.75
CA ALA A 104 16.85 1.03 2.39
C ALA A 104 17.77 1.07 3.62
N LYS A 105 17.81 0.00 4.42
CA LYS A 105 18.71 -0.12 5.57
C LYS A 105 20.17 -0.19 5.15
N THR A 106 20.47 -0.94 4.10
CA THR A 106 21.84 -1.07 3.57
C THR A 106 22.32 0.27 3.01
N GLU A 107 21.49 0.95 2.21
CA GLU A 107 21.80 2.26 1.65
C GLU A 107 22.00 3.34 2.72
N TYR A 108 21.17 3.31 3.77
CA TYR A 108 21.35 4.22 4.90
C TYR A 108 22.65 3.97 5.65
N ASN A 109 23.01 2.72 5.96
CA ASN A 109 24.27 2.38 6.62
C ASN A 109 25.48 2.80 5.78
N PHE A 110 25.45 2.54 4.47
CA PHE A 110 26.48 2.96 3.55
C PHE A 110 26.64 4.48 3.52
N SER A 111 25.52 5.23 3.50
CA SER A 111 25.57 6.69 3.51
C SER A 111 26.13 7.29 4.80
N ILE A 112 25.99 6.60 5.95
CA ILE A 112 26.67 6.99 7.20
C ILE A 112 28.19 6.91 7.05
N GLU A 113 28.69 5.79 6.50
CA GLU A 113 30.14 5.58 6.31
C GLU A 113 30.72 6.61 5.32
N GLU A 114 30.02 6.88 4.22
CA GLU A 114 30.42 7.90 3.25
C GLU A 114 30.43 9.31 3.85
N PHE A 115 29.42 9.64 4.64
CA PHE A 115 29.36 10.94 5.32
C PHE A 115 30.52 11.11 6.31
N GLU A 116 30.81 10.11 7.14
CA GLU A 116 31.95 10.18 8.07
C GLU A 116 33.30 10.26 7.33
N THR A 117 33.45 9.53 6.23
CA THR A 117 34.64 9.61 5.38
C THR A 117 34.80 11.00 4.77
N SER A 118 33.71 11.57 4.24
CA SER A 118 33.75 12.91 3.64
C SER A 118 34.07 14.01 4.67
N LYS A 119 33.58 13.87 5.90
CA LYS A 119 33.89 14.74 7.03
C LYS A 119 35.40 14.72 7.39
N GLN A 120 35.98 13.52 7.42
CA GLN A 120 37.44 13.35 7.67
C GLN A 120 38.25 13.96 6.54
N ASN A 121 37.87 13.75 5.28
CA ASN A 121 38.50 14.32 4.11
C ASN A 121 38.44 15.84 4.08
N LEU A 122 37.27 16.40 4.44
CA LEU A 122 37.14 17.85 4.57
C LEU A 122 38.10 18.42 5.63
N ALA A 123 38.12 17.82 6.82
CA ALA A 123 39.03 18.26 7.89
C ALA A 123 40.51 18.12 7.53
N LEU A 124 40.87 17.15 6.68
CA LEU A 124 42.22 17.01 6.14
C LEU A 124 42.51 18.12 5.12
N ALA A 125 41.58 18.40 4.20
CA ALA A 125 41.74 19.45 3.18
C ALA A 125 41.87 20.84 3.81
N GLU A 126 41.09 21.15 4.87
CA GLU A 126 41.21 22.38 5.65
C GLU A 126 42.64 22.54 6.26
N ARG A 127 43.18 21.47 6.83
CA ARG A 127 44.54 21.49 7.39
C ARG A 127 45.61 21.66 6.31
N ILE A 128 45.42 21.04 5.14
CA ILE A 128 46.36 21.18 4.00
C ILE A 128 46.33 22.62 3.49
N GLU A 129 45.11 23.15 3.24
CA GLU A 129 44.95 24.54 2.76
C GLU A 129 45.64 25.53 3.72
N LYS A 130 45.31 25.44 5.03
CA LYS A 130 45.89 26.29 6.05
C LYS A 130 47.41 26.22 6.10
N LYS A 131 47.98 25.00 5.99
CA LYS A 131 49.46 24.83 5.93
C LYS A 131 50.05 25.44 4.68
N GLN A 132 49.38 25.29 3.54
CA GLN A 132 49.84 25.87 2.29
C GLN A 132 49.74 27.37 2.27
N GLN A 133 48.74 27.96 2.92
CA GLN A 133 48.59 29.38 3.12
C GLN A 133 49.76 29.97 3.94
N ILE A 134 50.13 29.31 5.04
CA ILE A 134 51.30 29.71 5.87
C ILE A 134 52.57 29.68 5.05
N LYS A 135 52.83 28.60 4.30
CA LYS A 135 54.05 28.48 3.46
C LYS A 135 54.13 29.57 2.37
N PHE A 136 52.97 29.92 1.81
CA PHE A 136 52.87 30.97 0.81
C PHE A 136 53.29 32.34 1.39
N PHE A 137 52.77 32.67 2.59
CA PHE A 137 53.13 33.93 3.30
C PHE A 137 54.63 33.97 3.73
N GLU A 138 55.22 32.79 4.01
CA GLU A 138 56.66 32.64 4.31
C GLU A 138 57.54 32.64 3.05
N GLY A 139 56.94 32.72 1.85
CA GLY A 139 57.66 32.64 0.59
C GLY A 139 58.21 31.25 0.19
N LEU A 140 57.72 30.20 0.90
CA LEU A 140 58.14 28.81 0.71
C LEU A 140 57.26 28.02 -0.26
N SER A 141 56.20 28.65 -0.82
CA SER A 141 55.23 28.04 -1.73
C SER A 141 54.81 29.02 -2.80
N THR A 142 54.41 28.50 -3.96
CA THR A 142 53.93 29.30 -5.09
C THR A 142 52.42 29.60 -4.96
N SER A 143 51.97 30.68 -5.65
CA SER A 143 50.53 30.99 -5.75
C SER A 143 49.75 29.87 -6.44
N PHE A 144 50.37 29.11 -7.33
CA PHE A 144 49.75 27.95 -7.97
C PHE A 144 49.45 26.82 -6.95
N GLU A 145 50.38 26.49 -6.07
CA GLU A 145 50.23 25.47 -5.05
C GLU A 145 49.17 25.86 -4.02
N LEU A 146 49.07 27.15 -3.63
CA LEU A 146 48.02 27.64 -2.77
C LEU A 146 46.64 27.53 -3.46
N SER A 147 46.52 27.95 -4.72
CA SER A 147 45.29 27.85 -5.49
C SER A 147 44.85 26.39 -5.66
N GLU A 148 45.78 25.47 -5.85
CA GLU A 148 45.44 24.05 -5.93
C GLU A 148 44.90 23.50 -4.62
N ALA A 149 45.52 23.87 -3.48
CA ALA A 149 44.99 23.49 -2.15
C ALA A 149 43.61 24.05 -1.90
N GLN A 150 43.35 25.30 -2.29
CA GLN A 150 42.01 25.90 -2.18
C GLN A 150 40.99 25.20 -3.06
N ARG A 151 41.31 24.85 -4.30
CA ARG A 151 40.45 24.10 -5.19
C ARG A 151 40.11 22.73 -4.62
N GLN A 152 41.07 22.05 -4.03
CA GLN A 152 40.89 20.76 -3.37
C GLN A 152 39.94 20.91 -2.15
N LEU A 153 40.11 21.95 -1.33
CA LEU A 153 39.24 22.23 -0.21
C LEU A 153 37.76 22.43 -0.69
N TYR A 154 37.53 23.26 -1.72
CA TYR A 154 36.20 23.46 -2.28
C TYR A 154 35.58 22.15 -2.79
N THR A 155 36.35 21.29 -3.43
CA THR A 155 35.89 19.97 -3.87
C THR A 155 35.44 19.10 -2.68
N MET A 156 36.24 19.09 -1.59
CA MET A 156 35.87 18.34 -0.39
C MET A 156 34.66 18.91 0.32
N GLN A 157 34.50 20.23 0.33
CA GLN A 157 33.27 20.88 0.85
C GLN A 157 32.03 20.46 0.06
N GLN A 158 32.11 20.44 -1.27
CA GLN A 158 30.99 19.99 -2.12
C GLN A 158 30.65 18.51 -1.86
N ASN A 159 31.66 17.65 -1.77
CA ASN A 159 31.45 16.22 -1.48
C ASN A 159 30.80 16.00 -0.10
N TYR A 160 31.25 16.75 0.91
CA TYR A 160 30.67 16.69 2.26
C TYR A 160 29.19 17.08 2.26
N LEU A 161 28.83 18.18 1.58
CA LEU A 161 27.43 18.64 1.47
C LEU A 161 26.57 17.63 0.70
N GLN A 162 27.10 17.05 -0.38
CA GLN A 162 26.40 16.06 -1.18
C GLN A 162 26.15 14.77 -0.37
N ASN A 163 27.15 14.27 0.35
CA ASN A 163 27.01 13.07 1.19
C ASN A 163 26.06 13.32 2.38
N MET A 164 26.05 14.54 2.94
CA MET A 164 25.08 14.91 3.97
C MET A 164 23.64 14.89 3.45
N LEU A 165 23.40 15.42 2.25
CA LEU A 165 22.08 15.37 1.62
C LEU A 165 21.66 13.94 1.30
N GLN A 166 22.59 13.10 0.83
CA GLN A 166 22.32 11.70 0.55
C GLN A 166 21.97 10.92 1.82
N LEU A 167 22.66 11.18 2.93
CA LEU A 167 22.37 10.58 4.23
C LEU A 167 20.95 10.92 4.71
N ILE A 168 20.55 12.19 4.55
CA ILE A 168 19.20 12.64 4.91
C ILE A 168 18.14 11.97 4.04
N ALA A 169 18.39 11.87 2.73
CA ALA A 169 17.48 11.23 1.78
C ALA A 169 17.32 9.73 2.08
N ASN A 170 18.43 9.02 2.32
CA ASN A 170 18.39 7.60 2.64
C ASN A 170 17.76 7.32 4.01
N LYS A 171 17.93 8.22 4.99
CA LYS A 171 17.20 8.15 6.25
C LYS A 171 15.69 8.27 6.04
N ALA A 172 15.24 9.25 5.25
CA ALA A 172 13.83 9.43 4.94
C ALA A 172 13.25 8.21 4.18
N ALA A 173 14.03 7.59 3.28
CA ALA A 173 13.64 6.37 2.59
C ALA A 173 13.49 5.19 3.55
N LEU A 174 14.40 5.04 4.51
CA LEU A 174 14.32 4.00 5.56
C LEU A 174 13.10 4.22 6.47
N ASP A 175 12.85 5.47 6.92
CA ASP A 175 11.71 5.81 7.75
C ASP A 175 10.38 5.52 7.02
N ASN A 176 10.31 5.80 5.73
CA ASN A 176 9.18 5.42 4.88
C ASN A 176 9.02 3.90 4.76
N ALA A 177 10.11 3.15 4.57
CA ALA A 177 10.05 1.68 4.48
C ALA A 177 9.59 1.05 5.80
N LEU A 178 9.96 1.65 6.94
CA LEU A 178 9.49 1.26 8.28
C LEU A 178 8.05 1.72 8.56
N ASN A 179 7.47 2.58 7.72
CA ASN A 179 6.16 3.21 7.93
C ASN A 179 6.07 3.94 9.29
N THR A 180 7.20 4.46 9.75
CA THR A 180 7.25 5.31 10.94
C THR A 180 6.87 6.74 10.53
N PRO A 181 5.85 7.36 11.17
CA PRO A 181 5.56 8.77 10.90
C PRO A 181 6.76 9.60 11.33
N THR A 182 7.31 10.39 10.41
CA THR A 182 8.25 11.47 10.76
C THR A 182 7.48 12.47 11.63
N ASN A 183 7.70 12.43 12.94
CA ASN A 183 7.24 13.49 13.82
C ASN A 183 8.03 14.77 13.45
N ASN A 184 7.38 15.67 12.75
CA ASN A 184 7.78 17.07 12.69
C ASN A 184 7.30 17.78 13.95
#